data_e8acec8b44a8952057eba46839d7e26c
#
_entry.id   e8acec8b44a8952057eba46839d7e26c
#
_cell.length_a   1.000
_cell.length_b   1.000
_cell.length_c   1.000
_cell.angle_alpha   90.00
_cell.angle_beta   90.00
_cell.angle_gamma   90.00
#
_symmetry.space_group_name_H-M   'P 1'
#
loop_
_entity.id
_entity.type
_entity.pdbx_description
1 polymer ?
#
loop_
_entity_poly.entity_id
_entity_poly.type
_entity_poly.pdbx_seq_one_letter_code
_entity_poly.pdbx_strand_id
1 'polypeptide(L)'
;VVAGSAAAAGGARATLAEQPEAIRNQLRVVFETASFASLPFTGHVRVPAAEREKVKQAFLAIEADPAAQAMLRSVPIKEAVSAAMSDYRQLAHWGLERYYVPPK
;
A
#
# COMPACT_ATOMS: atom_id res chain seq x y z
N VAL A 1 9.91 3.16 17.91
CA VAL A 1 10.55 2.03 18.60
C VAL A 1 11.98 2.38 18.92
N VAL A 2 12.86 2.62 17.93
CA VAL A 2 14.29 2.92 18.19
C VAL A 2 14.47 4.12 19.10
N ALA A 3 13.69 5.19 18.94
CA ALA A 3 13.72 6.37 19.82
C ALA A 3 13.05 6.15 21.20
N GLY A 4 12.58 4.96 21.52
CA GLY A 4 11.95 4.66 22.81
C GLY A 4 10.48 5.13 22.97
N SER A 5 9.92 5.81 21.98
CA SER A 5 8.54 6.35 22.07
C SER A 5 7.44 5.29 22.03
N ALA A 6 7.75 4.09 21.55
CA ALA A 6 6.83 2.96 21.48
C ALA A 6 7.60 1.63 21.62
N ALA A 7 6.98 0.64 22.25
CA ALA A 7 7.57 -0.69 22.41
C ALA A 7 7.54 -1.50 21.10
N ALA A 8 6.55 -1.27 20.24
CA ALA A 8 6.39 -1.92 18.93
C ALA A 8 5.76 -0.97 17.93
N ALA A 9 5.90 -1.28 16.65
CA ALA A 9 5.26 -0.57 15.54
C ALA A 9 4.86 -1.57 14.45
N GLY A 10 3.81 -1.25 13.70
CA GLY A 10 3.42 -1.96 12.50
C GLY A 10 3.88 -1.23 11.24
N GLY A 11 4.16 -1.97 10.18
CA GLY A 11 4.57 -1.39 8.91
C GLY A 11 4.72 -2.44 7.82
N ALA A 12 4.95 -2.01 6.59
CA ALA A 12 5.25 -2.92 5.50
C ALA A 12 6.72 -3.38 5.56
N ARG A 13 6.99 -4.60 5.11
CA ARG A 13 8.36 -5.15 5.02
C ARG A 13 9.27 -4.24 4.19
N ALA A 14 8.78 -3.68 3.09
CA ALA A 14 9.54 -2.77 2.25
C ALA A 14 10.00 -1.52 3.02
N THR A 15 9.12 -0.92 3.82
CA THR A 15 9.44 0.25 4.65
C THR A 15 10.57 -0.03 5.64
N LEU A 16 10.59 -1.23 6.22
CA LEU A 16 11.70 -1.64 7.10
C LEU A 16 12.99 -1.84 6.29
N ALA A 17 12.90 -2.45 5.11
CA ALA A 17 14.06 -2.71 4.26
C ALA A 17 14.73 -1.42 3.74
N GLU A 18 13.97 -0.36 3.57
CA GLU A 18 14.47 0.97 3.14
C GLU A 18 15.17 1.75 4.26
N GLN A 19 15.04 1.32 5.53
CA GLN A 19 15.71 2.01 6.63
C GLN A 19 17.23 1.77 6.59
N PRO A 20 18.03 2.74 7.06
CA PRO A 20 19.47 2.55 7.24
C PRO A 20 19.79 1.29 8.07
N GLU A 21 20.87 0.63 7.76
CA GLU A 21 21.29 -0.59 8.45
C GLU A 21 21.39 -0.40 9.97
N ALA A 22 21.90 0.73 10.42
CA ALA A 22 22.02 1.09 11.83
C ALA A 22 20.64 1.12 12.55
N ILE A 23 19.58 1.43 11.84
CA ILE A 23 18.19 1.39 12.37
C ILE A 23 17.65 -0.04 12.33
N ARG A 24 17.83 -0.75 11.20
CA ARG A 24 17.33 -2.11 11.03
C ARG A 24 17.91 -3.07 12.07
N ASN A 25 19.18 -2.96 12.37
CA ASN A 25 19.88 -3.83 13.33
C ASN A 25 19.41 -3.65 14.77
N GLN A 26 18.69 -2.57 15.09
CA GLN A 26 18.07 -2.31 16.40
C GLN A 26 16.63 -2.84 16.49
N LEU A 27 16.09 -3.38 15.40
CA LEU A 27 14.71 -3.82 15.30
C LEU A 27 14.64 -5.34 15.08
N ARG A 28 13.61 -5.95 15.64
CA ARG A 28 13.30 -7.35 15.44
C ARG A 28 11.86 -7.48 14.95
N VAL A 29 11.65 -8.17 13.85
CA VAL A 29 10.32 -8.58 13.42
C VAL A 29 9.80 -9.63 14.39
N VAL A 30 8.72 -9.32 15.08
CA VAL A 30 8.10 -10.21 16.09
C VAL A 30 6.87 -10.92 15.56
N PHE A 31 6.28 -10.40 14.50
CA PHE A 31 5.13 -10.99 13.83
C PHE A 31 5.10 -10.58 12.36
N GLU A 32 4.69 -11.47 11.50
CA GLU A 32 4.50 -11.23 10.08
C GLU A 32 3.17 -11.82 9.64
N THR A 33 2.36 -11.01 8.93
CA THR A 33 1.11 -11.47 8.35
C THR A 33 1.36 -12.28 7.08
N ALA A 34 0.37 -13.03 6.63
CA ALA A 34 0.34 -13.48 5.24
C ALA A 34 0.40 -12.28 4.28
N SER A 35 0.85 -12.53 3.05
CA SER A 35 0.84 -11.49 2.01
C SER A 35 -0.59 -11.17 1.59
N PHE A 36 -0.88 -9.87 1.48
CA PHE A 36 -2.17 -9.35 1.02
C PHE A 36 -1.94 -8.45 -0.18
N ALA A 37 -3.03 -8.19 -0.93
CA ALA A 37 -3.03 -7.18 -1.97
C ALA A 37 -2.59 -5.83 -1.39
N SER A 38 -1.77 -5.11 -2.14
CA SER A 38 -1.26 -3.80 -1.73
C SER A 38 -2.39 -2.76 -1.66
N LEU A 39 -2.06 -1.57 -1.15
CA LEU A 39 -3.02 -0.46 -1.04
C LEU A 39 -3.61 -0.11 -2.41
N PRO A 40 -4.94 -0.14 -2.59
CA PRO A 40 -5.57 0.15 -3.86
C PRO A 40 -5.71 1.64 -4.12
N PHE A 41 -5.62 2.05 -5.37
CA PHE A 41 -6.21 3.30 -5.83
C PHE A 41 -7.70 3.10 -6.03
N THR A 42 -8.51 3.90 -5.37
CA THR A 42 -9.97 3.78 -5.42
C THR A 42 -10.62 5.05 -5.95
N GLY A 43 -11.58 4.90 -6.87
CA GLY A 43 -12.42 5.99 -7.33
C GLY A 43 -13.70 6.10 -6.53
N HIS A 44 -13.99 7.28 -5.98
CA HIS A 44 -15.25 7.53 -5.27
C HIS A 44 -16.45 7.38 -6.22
N VAL A 45 -17.60 6.93 -5.71
CA VAL A 45 -18.82 6.67 -6.49
C VAL A 45 -19.35 7.89 -7.25
N ARG A 46 -19.07 9.13 -6.75
CA ARG A 46 -19.44 10.38 -7.43
C ARG A 46 -18.69 10.63 -8.74
N VAL A 47 -17.54 9.94 -8.96
CA VAL A 47 -16.78 10.05 -10.19
C VAL A 47 -17.45 9.15 -11.25
N PRO A 48 -17.82 9.68 -12.42
CA PRO A 48 -18.45 8.89 -13.46
C PRO A 48 -17.64 7.63 -13.81
N ALA A 49 -18.32 6.52 -14.08
CA ALA A 49 -17.67 5.24 -14.36
C ALA A 49 -16.68 5.33 -15.53
N ALA A 50 -17.05 6.09 -16.58
CA ALA A 50 -16.18 6.30 -17.74
C ALA A 50 -14.87 6.99 -17.38
N GLU A 51 -14.90 7.97 -16.47
CA GLU A 51 -13.69 8.66 -16.04
C GLU A 51 -12.81 7.77 -15.14
N ARG A 52 -13.43 6.98 -14.27
CA ARG A 52 -12.69 5.99 -13.46
C ARG A 52 -11.99 4.97 -14.34
N GLU A 53 -12.66 4.51 -15.41
CA GLU A 53 -12.07 3.55 -16.35
C GLU A 53 -10.91 4.18 -17.13
N LYS A 54 -11.04 5.43 -17.61
CA LYS A 54 -9.92 6.14 -18.25
C LYS A 54 -8.68 6.22 -17.37
N VAL A 55 -8.86 6.59 -16.08
CA VAL A 55 -7.76 6.66 -15.11
C VAL A 55 -7.14 5.29 -14.89
N LYS A 56 -7.97 4.25 -14.73
CA LYS A 56 -7.49 2.86 -14.61
C LYS A 56 -6.65 2.45 -15.81
N GLN A 57 -7.14 2.69 -17.02
CA GLN A 57 -6.40 2.35 -18.25
C GLN A 57 -5.09 3.13 -18.36
N ALA A 58 -5.07 4.40 -17.94
CA ALA A 58 -3.84 5.19 -17.89
C ALA A 58 -2.80 4.57 -16.93
N PHE A 59 -3.21 4.12 -15.74
CA PHE A 59 -2.31 3.43 -14.81
C PHE A 59 -1.77 2.12 -15.38
N LEU A 60 -2.61 1.31 -16.01
CA LEU A 60 -2.19 0.05 -16.62
C LEU A 60 -1.27 0.24 -17.82
N ALA A 61 -1.43 1.35 -18.56
CA ALA A 61 -0.58 1.68 -19.70
C ALA A 61 0.82 2.17 -19.33
N ILE A 62 1.06 2.56 -18.07
CA ILE A 62 2.37 3.07 -17.61
C ILE A 62 3.48 2.05 -17.86
N GLU A 63 3.20 0.76 -17.76
CA GLU A 63 4.21 -0.28 -17.99
C GLU A 63 4.75 -0.32 -19.41
N ALA A 64 3.95 0.08 -20.38
CA ALA A 64 4.34 0.13 -21.78
C ALA A 64 5.12 1.41 -22.16
N ASP A 65 5.18 2.41 -21.26
CA ASP A 65 5.84 3.68 -21.50
C ASP A 65 7.14 3.80 -20.69
N PRO A 66 8.32 3.75 -21.32
CA PRO A 66 9.61 3.87 -20.63
C PRO A 66 9.80 5.18 -19.86
N ALA A 67 9.21 6.29 -20.34
CA ALA A 67 9.31 7.59 -19.67
C ALA A 67 8.46 7.58 -18.39
N ALA A 68 7.25 7.02 -18.44
CA ALA A 68 6.38 6.86 -17.29
C ALA A 68 6.97 5.87 -16.26
N GLN A 69 7.60 4.79 -16.70
CA GLN A 69 8.34 3.88 -15.81
C GLN A 69 9.48 4.59 -15.06
N ALA A 70 10.20 5.50 -15.71
CA ALA A 70 11.24 6.29 -15.05
C ALA A 70 10.67 7.16 -13.92
N MET A 71 9.45 7.68 -14.08
CA MET A 71 8.75 8.43 -13.04
C MET A 71 8.31 7.51 -11.88
N LEU A 72 7.86 6.31 -12.16
CA LEU A 72 7.45 5.34 -11.12
C LEU A 72 8.61 4.90 -10.22
N ARG A 73 9.86 4.99 -10.69
CA ARG A 73 11.04 4.68 -9.85
C ARG A 73 11.18 5.60 -8.64
N SER A 74 10.57 6.79 -8.68
CA SER A 74 10.58 7.75 -7.57
C SER A 74 9.49 7.48 -6.52
N VAL A 75 8.58 6.54 -6.78
CA VAL A 75 7.49 6.16 -5.88
C VAL A 75 7.52 4.64 -5.64
N PRO A 76 7.01 4.13 -4.51
CA PRO A 76 7.07 2.72 -4.16
C PRO A 76 6.02 1.87 -4.93
N ILE A 77 5.79 2.17 -6.20
CA ILE A 77 4.90 1.43 -7.09
C ILE A 77 5.76 0.72 -8.12
N LYS A 78 5.80 -0.61 -8.05
CA LYS A 78 6.58 -1.42 -9.00
C LYS A 78 5.79 -1.75 -10.25
N GLU A 79 4.52 -2.04 -10.08
CA GLU A 79 3.62 -2.53 -11.11
C GLU A 79 2.19 -2.09 -10.79
N ALA A 80 1.42 -1.67 -11.79
CA ALA A 80 0.02 -1.37 -11.66
C ALA A 80 -0.81 -2.56 -12.17
N VAL A 81 -1.57 -3.18 -11.27
CA VAL A 81 -2.45 -4.30 -11.60
C VAL A 81 -3.91 -3.96 -11.33
N SER A 82 -4.81 -4.56 -12.12
CA SER A 82 -6.24 -4.40 -11.86
C SER A 82 -6.60 -5.12 -10.56
N ALA A 83 -7.31 -4.43 -9.68
CA ALA A 83 -7.81 -4.98 -8.42
C ALA A 83 -9.34 -4.97 -8.36
N ALA A 84 -9.90 -5.90 -7.62
CA ALA A 84 -11.32 -6.01 -7.35
C ALA A 84 -11.59 -6.07 -5.84
N MET A 85 -12.79 -5.73 -5.42
CA MET A 85 -13.19 -5.81 -4.01
C MET A 85 -13.02 -7.22 -3.42
N SER A 86 -13.11 -8.27 -4.27
CA SER A 86 -12.87 -9.66 -3.87
C SER A 86 -11.48 -9.87 -3.28
N ASP A 87 -10.47 -9.15 -3.75
CA ASP A 87 -9.07 -9.31 -3.36
C ASP A 87 -8.84 -8.83 -1.91
N TYR A 88 -9.76 -8.03 -1.39
CA TYR A 88 -9.72 -7.42 -0.05
C TYR A 88 -10.75 -8.00 0.92
N ARG A 89 -11.62 -8.94 0.49
CA ARG A 89 -12.71 -9.48 1.34
C ARG A 89 -12.21 -10.09 2.64
N GLN A 90 -11.06 -10.73 2.62
CA GLN A 90 -10.47 -11.34 3.81
C GLN A 90 -10.20 -10.32 4.93
N LEU A 91 -9.95 -9.04 4.60
CA LEU A 91 -9.72 -8.00 5.59
C LEU A 91 -10.98 -7.69 6.42
N ALA A 92 -12.17 -7.91 5.86
CA ALA A 92 -13.43 -7.71 6.59
C ALA A 92 -13.58 -8.65 7.80
N HIS A 93 -12.91 -9.80 7.78
CA HIS A 93 -12.95 -10.76 8.88
C HIS A 93 -12.01 -10.41 10.04
N TRP A 94 -11.17 -9.39 9.88
CA TRP A 94 -10.21 -9.00 10.92
C TRP A 94 -10.80 -8.12 12.01
N GLY A 95 -12.05 -7.65 11.86
CA GLY A 95 -12.73 -6.79 12.83
C GLY A 95 -12.00 -5.47 13.06
N LEU A 96 -11.47 -4.88 11.99
CA LEU A 96 -10.65 -3.67 12.06
C LEU A 96 -11.48 -2.43 12.37
N GLU A 97 -12.80 -2.49 12.22
CA GLU A 97 -13.75 -1.38 12.45
C GLU A 97 -13.63 -0.82 13.87
N ARG A 98 -13.35 -1.67 14.84
CA ARG A 98 -13.15 -1.27 16.26
C ARG A 98 -11.94 -0.37 16.49
N TYR A 99 -11.00 -0.33 15.54
CA TYR A 99 -9.80 0.50 15.60
C TYR A 99 -9.92 1.76 14.73
N TYR A 100 -11.02 1.91 13.99
CA TYR A 100 -11.24 3.07 13.15
C TYR A 100 -11.48 4.30 14.00
N VAL A 101 -10.65 5.31 13.83
CA VAL A 101 -10.82 6.64 14.41
C VAL A 101 -11.25 7.56 13.28
N PRO A 102 -12.48 8.08 13.29
CA PRO A 102 -12.93 9.00 12.25
C PRO A 102 -12.06 10.27 12.28
N PRO A 103 -11.78 10.87 11.12
CA PRO A 103 -11.08 12.14 11.05
C PRO A 103 -11.88 13.22 11.76
N LYS A 104 -11.20 14.10 12.51
CA LYS A 104 -11.80 15.28 13.15
C LYS A 104 -12.14 16.32 12.12
#